data_6d2ba2ecbe439e1bb0c22585f3e3c6be
#
_entry.id   6d2ba2ecbe439e1bb0c22585f3e3c6be
#
_cell.length_a   1.000
_cell.length_b   1.000
_cell.length_c   1.000
_cell.angle_alpha   90.00
_cell.angle_beta   90.00
_cell.angle_gamma   90.00
#
_symmetry.space_group_name_H-M   'P 1'
#
loop_
_entity.id
_entity.type
_entity.pdbx_description
1 polymer ?
#
loop_
_entity_poly.entity_id
_entity_poly.type
_entity_poly.pdbx_seq_one_letter_code
_entity_poly.pdbx_strand_id
1 'polypeptide(L)'
;MFSKRRIYLRWFIIISSFLILTLILWNTYLLFQTYKEEERDKMEIWSSAYQGINSANDETDISFQLMVLSMNTTIPIVQTSEKDSIMNVSNVEDYVQGDNVAKKDLLERLKVENEPIVIEHPSGNQYLYYGNSSLVTKLKYYPLALIAILVLFGGVILSYFKASRVSAQNKLWAGMAKETAHQIGTPLSSLLG
;
A
#
# COMPACT_ATOMS: atom_id res chain seq x y z
N MET A 1 -40.87 20.22 4.62
CA MET A 1 -40.07 19.66 5.72
C MET A 1 -39.22 18.46 5.31
N PHE A 2 -39.59 17.66 4.32
CA PHE A 2 -38.84 16.49 3.81
C PHE A 2 -37.52 16.80 3.09
N SER A 3 -37.34 17.98 2.53
CA SER A 3 -36.15 18.39 1.78
C SER A 3 -34.92 18.56 2.68
N LYS A 4 -35.06 19.20 3.84
CA LYS A 4 -33.93 19.45 4.77
C LYS A 4 -33.37 18.15 5.37
N ARG A 5 -34.21 17.19 5.74
CA ARG A 5 -33.84 15.89 6.30
C ARG A 5 -33.00 15.08 5.29
N ARG A 6 -33.31 15.14 3.99
CA ARG A 6 -32.53 14.48 2.94
C ARG A 6 -31.12 15.10 2.75
N ILE A 7 -31.02 16.42 2.95
CA ILE A 7 -29.74 17.13 2.88
C ILE A 7 -28.84 16.71 4.06
N TYR A 8 -29.36 16.69 5.28
CA TYR A 8 -28.60 16.25 6.47
C TYR A 8 -28.16 14.78 6.36
N LEU A 9 -29.02 13.90 5.86
CA LEU A 9 -28.67 12.49 5.65
C LEU A 9 -27.51 12.33 4.64
N ARG A 10 -27.50 13.10 3.55
CA ARG A 10 -26.42 13.10 2.57
C ARG A 10 -25.08 13.55 3.17
N TRP A 11 -25.10 14.66 3.90
CA TRP A 11 -23.91 15.17 4.58
C TRP A 11 -23.41 14.20 5.65
N PHE A 12 -24.31 13.59 6.38
CA PHE A 12 -23.95 12.55 7.36
C PHE A 12 -23.25 11.36 6.71
N ILE A 13 -23.76 10.86 5.59
CA ILE A 13 -23.13 9.74 4.86
C ILE A 13 -21.75 10.14 4.35
N ILE A 14 -21.60 11.34 3.78
CA ILE A 14 -20.32 11.82 3.27
C ILE A 14 -19.29 11.96 4.39
N ILE A 15 -19.67 12.60 5.50
CA ILE A 15 -18.76 12.80 6.65
C ILE A 15 -18.39 11.45 7.29
N SER A 16 -19.36 10.56 7.46
CA SER A 16 -19.12 9.22 8.00
C SER A 16 -18.19 8.39 7.11
N SER A 17 -18.39 8.46 5.79
CA SER A 17 -17.51 7.78 4.82
C SER A 17 -16.08 8.32 4.87
N PHE A 18 -15.93 9.64 4.96
CA PHE A 18 -14.61 10.27 5.08
C PHE A 18 -13.92 9.90 6.40
N LEU A 19 -14.67 9.86 7.51
CA LEU A 19 -14.15 9.45 8.80
C LEU A 19 -13.64 8.00 8.79
N ILE A 20 -14.44 7.08 8.23
CA ILE A 20 -14.06 5.67 8.11
C ILE A 20 -12.79 5.53 7.27
N LEU A 21 -12.70 6.22 6.13
CA LEU A 21 -11.51 6.20 5.29
C LEU A 21 -10.27 6.68 6.05
N THR A 22 -10.39 7.80 6.75
CA THR A 22 -9.29 8.36 7.54
C THR A 22 -8.81 7.37 8.61
N LEU A 23 -9.75 6.70 9.29
CA LEU A 23 -9.43 5.67 10.28
C LEU A 23 -8.70 4.46 9.66
N ILE A 24 -9.13 4.01 8.49
CA ILE A 24 -8.47 2.91 7.77
C ILE A 24 -7.06 3.30 7.37
N LEU A 25 -6.87 4.49 6.80
CA LEU A 25 -5.54 4.99 6.41
C LEU A 25 -4.62 5.14 7.61
N TRP A 26 -5.14 5.69 8.71
CA TRP A 26 -4.40 5.82 9.97
C TRP A 26 -3.97 4.45 10.53
N ASN A 27 -4.88 3.50 10.56
CA ASN A 27 -4.58 2.14 11.04
C ASN A 27 -3.54 1.45 10.13
N THR A 28 -3.66 1.60 8.80
CA THR A 28 -2.68 1.06 7.85
C THR A 28 -1.29 1.67 8.04
N TYR A 29 -1.22 2.98 8.32
CA TYR A 29 0.04 3.65 8.62
C TYR A 29 0.68 3.12 9.91
N LEU A 30 -0.10 2.94 10.98
CA LEU A 30 0.40 2.35 12.23
C LEU A 30 0.92 0.94 12.02
N LEU A 31 0.19 0.09 11.29
CA LEU A 31 0.63 -1.26 10.94
C LEU A 31 1.96 -1.24 10.16
N PHE A 32 2.09 -0.35 9.18
CA PHE A 32 3.33 -0.20 8.42
C PHE A 32 4.52 0.12 9.35
N GLN A 33 4.36 1.05 10.29
CA GLN A 33 5.42 1.41 11.24
C GLN A 33 5.77 0.24 12.16
N THR A 34 4.76 -0.45 12.70
CA THR A 34 4.99 -1.61 13.57
C THR A 34 5.77 -2.72 12.85
N TYR A 35 5.39 -3.06 11.62
CA TYR A 35 6.11 -4.10 10.85
C TYR A 35 7.52 -3.66 10.48
N LYS A 36 7.73 -2.36 10.22
CA LYS A 36 9.06 -1.83 9.94
C LYS A 36 9.98 -1.93 11.17
N GLU A 37 9.46 -1.66 12.36
CA GLU A 37 10.19 -1.84 13.63
C GLU A 37 10.50 -3.32 13.89
N GLU A 38 9.53 -4.21 13.70
CA GLU A 38 9.75 -5.67 13.81
C GLU A 38 10.82 -6.19 12.85
N GLU A 39 10.89 -5.66 11.62
CA GLU A 39 11.94 -6.02 10.68
C GLU A 39 13.31 -5.52 11.13
N ARG A 40 13.39 -4.34 11.72
CA ARG A 40 14.61 -3.81 12.32
C ARG A 40 15.10 -4.71 13.45
N ASP A 41 14.22 -5.05 14.40
CA ASP A 41 14.55 -5.91 15.54
C ASP A 41 15.07 -7.28 15.05
N LYS A 42 14.42 -7.86 14.03
CA LYS A 42 14.91 -9.12 13.40
C LYS A 42 16.32 -8.96 12.83
N MET A 43 16.62 -7.83 12.20
CA MET A 43 17.94 -7.57 11.62
C MET A 43 19.00 -7.28 12.68
N GLU A 44 18.63 -6.67 13.80
CA GLU A 44 19.52 -6.50 14.96
C GLU A 44 19.87 -7.84 15.61
N ILE A 45 18.89 -8.74 15.77
CA ILE A 45 19.12 -10.13 16.24
C ILE A 45 20.02 -10.88 15.24
N TRP A 46 19.75 -10.75 13.95
CA TRP A 46 20.55 -11.36 12.89
C TRP A 46 22.01 -10.87 12.93
N SER A 47 22.22 -9.56 13.06
CA SER A 47 23.55 -8.95 13.13
C SER A 47 24.32 -9.41 14.37
N SER A 48 23.64 -9.51 15.52
CA SER A 48 24.22 -10.02 16.77
C SER A 48 24.64 -11.48 16.64
N ALA A 49 23.82 -12.33 15.98
CA ALA A 49 24.21 -13.72 15.72
C ALA A 49 25.41 -13.81 14.77
N TYR A 50 25.46 -12.98 13.73
CA TYR A 50 26.58 -12.90 12.81
C TYR A 50 27.88 -12.45 13.52
N GLN A 51 27.80 -11.45 14.38
CA GLN A 51 28.94 -11.00 15.21
C GLN A 51 29.41 -12.10 16.15
N GLY A 52 28.47 -12.86 16.73
CA GLY A 52 28.80 -14.02 17.57
C GLY A 52 29.60 -15.11 16.84
N ILE A 53 29.30 -15.36 15.56
CA ILE A 53 30.08 -16.29 14.72
C ILE A 53 31.49 -15.76 14.48
N ASN A 54 31.60 -14.46 14.15
CA ASN A 54 32.91 -13.85 13.87
C ASN A 54 33.85 -13.81 15.10
N SER A 55 33.27 -13.86 16.30
CA SER A 55 33.98 -13.85 17.58
C SER A 55 34.19 -15.25 18.16
N ALA A 56 33.64 -16.29 17.51
CA ALA A 56 33.67 -17.67 17.98
C ALA A 56 35.10 -18.27 17.75
N ASN A 57 35.52 -19.09 18.72
CA ASN A 57 36.75 -19.92 18.58
C ASN A 57 36.36 -21.30 18.05
N ASP A 58 37.35 -22.08 17.61
CA ASP A 58 37.14 -23.41 17.03
C ASP A 58 36.38 -24.41 17.90
N GLU A 59 36.35 -24.19 19.23
CA GLU A 59 35.59 -25.02 20.19
C GLU A 59 34.19 -24.49 20.51
N THR A 60 33.79 -23.33 19.95
CA THR A 60 32.50 -22.69 20.24
C THR A 60 31.38 -23.33 19.42
N ASP A 61 30.30 -23.78 20.08
CA ASP A 61 29.11 -24.21 19.35
C ASP A 61 28.36 -23.00 18.78
N ILE A 62 28.35 -22.90 17.45
CA ILE A 62 27.70 -21.83 16.69
C ILE A 62 26.36 -22.27 16.08
N SER A 63 25.84 -23.42 16.48
CA SER A 63 24.61 -23.99 15.91
C SER A 63 23.42 -23.07 16.06
N PHE A 64 23.31 -22.39 17.22
CA PHE A 64 22.24 -21.42 17.48
C PHE A 64 22.36 -20.20 16.56
N GLN A 65 23.55 -19.64 16.40
CA GLN A 65 23.80 -18.48 15.54
C GLN A 65 23.46 -18.80 14.08
N LEU A 66 23.89 -19.98 13.60
CA LEU A 66 23.55 -20.43 12.24
C LEU A 66 22.06 -20.61 12.04
N MET A 67 21.34 -21.13 13.06
CA MET A 67 19.89 -21.22 13.02
C MET A 67 19.25 -19.84 12.87
N VAL A 68 19.68 -18.85 13.67
CA VAL A 68 19.17 -17.46 13.59
C VAL A 68 19.44 -16.86 12.21
N LEU A 69 20.63 -17.03 11.66
CA LEU A 69 20.95 -16.51 10.32
C LEU A 69 20.07 -17.14 9.23
N SER A 70 19.75 -18.43 9.35
CA SER A 70 18.90 -19.15 8.39
C SER A 70 17.43 -18.75 8.45
N MET A 71 16.98 -18.16 9.55
CA MET A 71 15.57 -17.72 9.71
C MET A 71 15.19 -16.51 8.83
N ASN A 72 16.18 -15.71 8.40
CA ASN A 72 15.89 -14.62 7.48
C ASN A 72 15.79 -15.13 6.05
N THR A 73 14.56 -15.29 5.56
CA THR A 73 14.26 -15.76 4.21
C THR A 73 13.61 -14.69 3.32
N THR A 74 13.27 -13.52 3.86
CA THR A 74 12.42 -12.56 3.17
C THR A 74 13.00 -11.15 3.07
N ILE A 75 13.90 -10.77 3.97
CA ILE A 75 14.49 -9.44 4.01
C ILE A 75 15.78 -9.46 3.19
N PRO A 76 15.90 -8.67 2.11
CA PRO A 76 17.12 -8.59 1.34
C PRO A 76 18.22 -7.88 2.14
N ILE A 77 19.42 -8.41 2.09
CA ILE A 77 20.57 -7.93 2.85
C ILE A 77 21.76 -7.71 1.90
N VAL A 78 22.46 -6.59 2.10
CA VAL A 78 23.78 -6.32 1.55
C VAL A 78 24.71 -5.97 2.69
N GLN A 79 25.78 -6.75 2.82
CA GLN A 79 26.83 -6.52 3.80
C GLN A 79 28.02 -5.86 3.14
N THR A 80 28.51 -4.77 3.71
CA THR A 80 29.66 -4.04 3.17
C THR A 80 30.76 -3.86 4.23
N SER A 81 31.97 -3.63 3.73
CA SER A 81 33.06 -3.13 4.57
C SER A 81 32.91 -1.62 4.82
N GLU A 82 33.75 -1.06 5.67
CA GLU A 82 33.83 0.38 5.96
C GLU A 82 34.04 1.25 4.70
N LYS A 83 34.56 0.68 3.63
CA LYS A 83 34.82 1.36 2.33
C LYS A 83 33.70 1.12 1.31
N ASP A 84 32.49 0.75 1.73
CA ASP A 84 31.37 0.40 0.85
C ASP A 84 31.66 -0.76 -0.13
N SER A 85 32.69 -1.57 0.14
CA SER A 85 32.92 -2.77 -0.65
C SER A 85 31.93 -3.86 -0.27
N ILE A 86 31.15 -4.35 -1.23
CA ILE A 86 30.14 -5.39 -1.02
C ILE A 86 30.86 -6.70 -0.71
N MET A 87 30.60 -7.27 0.46
CA MET A 87 31.16 -8.53 0.94
C MET A 87 30.21 -9.69 0.72
N ASN A 88 28.92 -9.49 1.04
CA ASN A 88 27.89 -10.52 0.92
C ASN A 88 26.54 -9.92 0.54
N VAL A 89 25.73 -10.71 -0.17
CA VAL A 89 24.36 -10.37 -0.56
C VAL A 89 23.49 -11.59 -0.33
N SER A 90 22.36 -11.42 0.36
CA SER A 90 21.45 -12.51 0.70
C SER A 90 19.98 -12.11 0.48
N ASN A 91 19.13 -13.10 0.20
CA ASN A 91 17.70 -12.94 -0.05
C ASN A 91 17.37 -11.95 -1.18
N VAL A 92 18.12 -12.05 -2.26
CA VAL A 92 17.91 -11.26 -3.49
C VAL A 92 17.65 -12.19 -4.66
N GLU A 93 17.08 -11.65 -5.72
CA GLU A 93 16.84 -12.39 -6.95
C GLU A 93 18.17 -12.87 -7.59
N ASP A 94 18.13 -14.02 -8.25
CA ASP A 94 19.32 -14.69 -8.79
C ASP A 94 20.14 -13.79 -9.74
N TYR A 95 19.47 -12.94 -10.52
CA TYR A 95 20.17 -12.03 -11.43
C TYR A 95 21.03 -10.98 -10.69
N VAL A 96 20.62 -10.58 -9.49
CA VAL A 96 21.37 -9.63 -8.66
C VAL A 96 22.66 -10.29 -8.12
N GLN A 97 22.60 -11.57 -7.77
CA GLN A 97 23.76 -12.29 -7.25
C GLN A 97 24.91 -12.40 -8.27
N GLY A 98 24.59 -12.49 -9.56
CA GLY A 98 25.56 -12.62 -10.65
C GLY A 98 26.12 -11.30 -11.19
N ASP A 99 25.46 -10.17 -10.95
CA ASP A 99 25.80 -8.88 -11.57
C ASP A 99 26.27 -7.85 -10.54
N ASN A 100 27.51 -7.38 -10.71
CA ASN A 100 28.10 -6.35 -9.83
C ASN A 100 27.42 -4.98 -9.97
N VAL A 101 26.85 -4.66 -11.13
CA VAL A 101 26.10 -3.40 -11.32
C VAL A 101 24.79 -3.49 -10.55
N ALA A 102 24.06 -4.59 -10.69
CA ALA A 102 22.81 -4.83 -9.97
C ALA A 102 23.01 -4.82 -8.43
N LYS A 103 24.13 -5.37 -7.94
CA LYS A 103 24.48 -5.30 -6.50
C LYS A 103 24.69 -3.88 -6.01
N LYS A 104 25.36 -3.03 -6.80
CA LYS A 104 25.55 -1.61 -6.43
C LYS A 104 24.24 -0.83 -6.45
N ASP A 105 23.42 -1.03 -7.47
CA ASP A 105 22.10 -0.40 -7.55
C ASP A 105 21.21 -0.82 -6.38
N LEU A 106 21.27 -2.10 -5.99
CA LEU A 106 20.60 -2.60 -4.81
C LEU A 106 21.11 -1.90 -3.55
N LEU A 107 22.43 -1.82 -3.34
CA LEU A 107 23.03 -1.16 -2.19
C LEU A 107 22.56 0.29 -2.05
N GLU A 108 22.61 1.08 -3.14
CA GLU A 108 22.17 2.47 -3.11
C GLU A 108 20.66 2.60 -2.78
N ARG A 109 19.84 1.67 -3.24
CA ARG A 109 18.42 1.61 -2.85
C ARG A 109 18.25 1.30 -1.37
N LEU A 110 18.99 0.32 -0.83
CA LEU A 110 18.88 -0.08 0.57
C LEU A 110 19.36 1.01 1.53
N LYS A 111 20.37 1.80 1.14
CA LYS A 111 20.84 2.97 1.91
C LYS A 111 19.74 4.02 2.14
N VAL A 112 18.78 4.14 1.24
CA VAL A 112 17.67 5.08 1.36
C VAL A 112 16.47 4.47 2.10
N GLU A 113 16.33 3.13 2.09
CA GLU A 113 15.18 2.45 2.70
C GLU A 113 15.26 2.39 4.22
N ASN A 114 16.42 2.03 4.77
CA ASN A 114 16.63 1.85 6.21
C ASN A 114 18.03 2.29 6.62
N GLU A 115 18.18 2.70 7.87
CA GLU A 115 19.50 2.96 8.47
C GLU A 115 20.29 1.65 8.62
N PRO A 116 21.57 1.62 8.27
CA PRO A 116 22.39 0.42 8.39
C PRO A 116 22.60 0.02 9.85
N ILE A 117 22.78 -1.27 10.08
CA ILE A 117 23.22 -1.79 11.37
C ILE A 117 24.75 -1.96 11.31
N VAL A 118 25.44 -1.40 12.29
CA VAL A 118 26.90 -1.51 12.40
C VAL A 118 27.27 -2.82 13.08
N ILE A 119 28.12 -3.60 12.47
CA ILE A 119 28.69 -4.84 13.00
C ILE A 119 30.15 -4.58 13.31
N GLU A 120 30.50 -4.62 14.59
CA GLU A 120 31.88 -4.49 15.02
C GLU A 120 32.68 -5.74 14.64
N HIS A 121 33.80 -5.56 13.98
CA HIS A 121 34.71 -6.65 13.60
C HIS A 121 36.15 -6.25 13.87
N PRO A 122 37.04 -7.17 14.30
CA PRO A 122 38.42 -6.86 14.64
C PRO A 122 39.25 -6.23 13.50
N SER A 123 38.84 -6.46 12.25
CA SER A 123 39.51 -5.89 11.06
C SER A 123 38.85 -4.62 10.49
N GLY A 124 37.92 -3.99 11.23
CA GLY A 124 37.20 -2.80 10.84
C GLY A 124 35.68 -3.01 10.82
N ASN A 125 34.93 -1.95 11.02
CA ASN A 125 33.46 -2.01 11.06
C ASN A 125 32.89 -2.48 9.74
N GLN A 126 31.84 -3.29 9.82
CA GLN A 126 31.03 -3.73 8.70
C GLN A 126 29.64 -3.12 8.82
N TYR A 127 29.00 -2.88 7.69
CA TYR A 127 27.68 -2.29 7.64
C TYR A 127 26.69 -3.27 7.00
N LEU A 128 25.61 -3.53 7.71
CA LEU A 128 24.51 -4.36 7.24
C LEU A 128 23.40 -3.45 6.72
N TYR A 129 23.30 -3.33 5.40
CA TYR A 129 22.18 -2.67 4.74
C TYR A 129 21.09 -3.70 4.48
N TYR A 130 19.85 -3.37 4.82
CA TYR A 130 18.71 -4.26 4.62
C TYR A 130 17.53 -3.50 4.04
N GLY A 131 16.75 -4.19 3.21
CA GLY A 131 15.56 -3.65 2.60
C GLY A 131 14.29 -4.05 3.35
N ASN A 132 13.18 -3.57 2.86
CA ASN A 132 11.88 -4.00 3.33
C ASN A 132 11.52 -5.37 2.75
N SER A 133 10.90 -6.23 3.53
CA SER A 133 10.33 -7.48 3.03
C SER A 133 9.23 -7.23 2.01
N SER A 134 8.82 -8.27 1.30
CA SER A 134 7.68 -8.19 0.38
C SER A 134 6.37 -7.78 1.08
N LEU A 135 6.22 -8.11 2.36
CA LEU A 135 5.06 -7.74 3.16
C LEU A 135 5.03 -6.22 3.43
N VAL A 136 6.12 -5.67 3.95
CA VAL A 136 6.24 -4.23 4.24
C VAL A 136 6.12 -3.41 2.97
N THR A 137 6.72 -3.88 1.86
CA THR A 137 6.58 -3.24 0.56
C THR A 137 5.13 -3.21 0.07
N LYS A 138 4.37 -4.29 0.23
CA LYS A 138 2.95 -4.33 -0.10
C LYS A 138 2.13 -3.38 0.77
N LEU A 139 2.40 -3.34 2.08
CA LEU A 139 1.72 -2.43 3.01
C LEU A 139 1.95 -0.96 2.65
N LYS A 140 3.14 -0.61 2.16
CA LYS A 140 3.45 0.75 1.69
C LYS A 140 2.52 1.22 0.56
N TYR A 141 2.10 0.30 -0.35
CA TYR A 141 1.23 0.63 -1.49
C TYR A 141 -0.26 0.44 -1.20
N TYR A 142 -0.62 -0.20 -0.09
CA TYR A 142 -2.01 -0.47 0.27
C TYR A 142 -2.90 0.78 0.37
N PRO A 143 -2.44 1.90 0.98
CA PRO A 143 -3.21 3.15 1.00
C PRO A 143 -3.54 3.69 -0.39
N LEU A 144 -2.60 3.58 -1.33
CA LEU A 144 -2.80 4.05 -2.71
C LEU A 144 -3.90 3.23 -3.41
N ALA A 145 -3.89 1.90 -3.23
CA ALA A 145 -4.92 1.02 -3.77
C ALA A 145 -6.31 1.34 -3.20
N LEU A 146 -6.40 1.60 -1.89
CA LEU A 146 -7.65 2.01 -1.24
C LEU A 146 -8.19 3.32 -1.80
N ILE A 147 -7.34 4.33 -1.98
CA ILE A 147 -7.72 5.62 -2.58
C ILE A 147 -8.20 5.42 -4.02
N ALA A 148 -7.52 4.61 -4.81
CA ALA A 148 -7.93 4.30 -6.19
C ALA A 148 -9.33 3.65 -6.24
N ILE A 149 -9.58 2.66 -5.39
CA ILE A 149 -10.90 2.01 -5.27
C ILE A 149 -11.97 3.02 -4.87
N LEU A 150 -11.69 3.92 -3.93
CA LEU A 150 -12.63 4.96 -3.50
C LEU A 150 -12.99 5.92 -4.64
N VAL A 151 -12.00 6.36 -5.41
CA VAL A 151 -12.20 7.24 -6.57
C VAL A 151 -13.08 6.55 -7.63
N LEU A 152 -12.79 5.29 -7.94
CA LEU A 152 -13.60 4.50 -8.87
C LEU A 152 -15.05 4.35 -8.38
N PHE A 153 -15.24 4.02 -7.11
CA PHE A 153 -16.56 3.88 -6.50
C PHE A 153 -17.34 5.20 -6.52
N GLY A 154 -16.66 6.30 -6.19
CA GLY A 154 -17.25 7.66 -6.31
C GLY A 154 -17.67 7.99 -7.73
N GLY A 155 -16.87 7.65 -8.74
CA GLY A 155 -17.19 7.81 -10.15
C GLY A 155 -18.44 7.03 -10.58
N VAL A 156 -18.58 5.80 -10.12
CA VAL A 156 -19.76 4.96 -10.38
C VAL A 156 -21.01 5.59 -9.76
N ILE A 157 -20.93 6.05 -8.51
CA ILE A 157 -22.04 6.71 -7.82
C ILE A 157 -22.49 7.99 -8.56
N LEU A 158 -21.52 8.84 -8.96
CA LEU A 158 -21.82 10.06 -9.72
C LEU A 158 -22.47 9.76 -11.06
N SER A 159 -22.00 8.75 -11.77
CA SER A 159 -22.56 8.29 -13.03
C SER A 159 -23.98 7.77 -12.86
N TYR A 160 -24.24 7.00 -11.82
CA TYR A 160 -25.59 6.55 -11.48
C TYR A 160 -26.56 7.71 -11.21
N PHE A 161 -26.14 8.70 -10.42
CA PHE A 161 -26.97 9.88 -10.15
C PHE A 161 -27.26 10.70 -11.40
N LYS A 162 -26.27 10.85 -12.29
CA LYS A 162 -26.44 11.53 -13.57
C LYS A 162 -27.46 10.78 -14.45
N ALA A 163 -27.32 9.49 -14.60
CA ALA A 163 -28.24 8.64 -15.38
C ALA A 163 -29.65 8.68 -14.81
N SER A 164 -29.80 8.61 -13.49
CA SER A 164 -31.10 8.69 -12.81
C SER A 164 -31.81 10.03 -13.04
N ARG A 165 -31.08 11.15 -13.03
CA ARG A 165 -31.65 12.49 -13.34
C ARG A 165 -32.12 12.58 -14.78
N VAL A 166 -31.34 12.12 -15.73
CA VAL A 166 -31.69 12.11 -17.15
C VAL A 166 -32.93 11.24 -17.38
N SER A 167 -33.01 10.06 -16.76
CA SER A 167 -34.17 9.19 -16.85
C SER A 167 -35.44 9.84 -16.27
N ALA A 168 -35.33 10.53 -15.15
CA ALA A 168 -36.47 11.27 -14.55
C ALA A 168 -36.96 12.41 -15.44
N GLN A 169 -36.06 13.18 -16.05
CA GLN A 169 -36.40 14.22 -17.03
C GLN A 169 -37.07 13.64 -18.27
N ASN A 170 -36.58 12.57 -18.83
CA ASN A 170 -37.15 11.91 -19.99
C ASN A 170 -38.56 11.40 -19.70
N LYS A 171 -38.84 10.86 -18.50
CA LYS A 171 -40.19 10.45 -18.08
C LYS A 171 -41.16 11.64 -17.97
N LEU A 172 -40.69 12.78 -17.45
CA LEU A 172 -41.50 13.99 -17.40
C LEU A 172 -41.84 14.50 -18.80
N TRP A 173 -40.87 14.56 -19.71
CA TRP A 173 -41.11 14.96 -21.11
C TRP A 173 -42.08 14.03 -21.84
N ALA A 174 -41.92 12.70 -21.67
CA ALA A 174 -42.84 11.72 -22.23
C ALA A 174 -44.27 11.86 -21.69
N GLY A 175 -44.40 12.15 -20.39
CA GLY A 175 -45.71 12.41 -19.75
C GLY A 175 -46.36 13.67 -20.30
N MET A 176 -45.62 14.78 -20.39
CA MET A 176 -46.12 16.04 -20.96
C MET A 176 -46.50 15.89 -22.44
N ALA A 177 -45.68 15.22 -23.25
CA ALA A 177 -45.98 14.99 -24.66
C ALA A 177 -47.29 14.17 -24.85
N LYS A 178 -47.50 13.14 -24.01
CA LYS A 178 -48.73 12.33 -24.03
C LYS A 178 -49.98 13.16 -23.63
N GLU A 179 -49.83 13.97 -22.59
CA GLU A 179 -50.93 14.83 -22.14
C GLU A 179 -51.28 15.90 -23.18
N THR A 180 -50.27 16.55 -23.78
CA THR A 180 -50.46 17.54 -24.86
C THR A 180 -51.13 16.93 -26.07
N ALA A 181 -50.69 15.72 -26.48
CA ALA A 181 -51.32 15.00 -27.61
C ALA A 181 -52.77 14.65 -27.31
N HIS A 182 -53.10 14.31 -26.08
CA HIS A 182 -54.49 13.99 -25.68
C HIS A 182 -55.37 15.25 -25.63
N GLN A 183 -54.86 16.38 -25.18
CA GLN A 183 -55.58 17.66 -25.15
C GLN A 183 -55.81 18.27 -26.52
N ILE A 184 -54.92 18.05 -27.49
CA ILE A 184 -55.07 18.52 -28.86
C ILE A 184 -55.96 17.56 -29.67
N GLY A 185 -55.93 16.26 -29.40
CA GLY A 185 -56.72 15.25 -30.12
C GLY A 185 -58.23 15.29 -29.81
N THR A 186 -58.62 15.66 -28.58
CA THR A 186 -60.03 15.75 -28.17
C THR A 186 -60.82 16.84 -28.88
N PRO A 187 -60.34 18.06 -29.08
CA PRO A 187 -61.14 19.05 -29.86
C PRO A 187 -61.18 18.77 -31.36
N LEU A 188 -60.18 18.10 -31.95
CA LEU A 188 -60.18 17.76 -33.36
C LEU A 188 -61.23 16.70 -33.70
N SER A 189 -61.42 15.71 -32.84
CA SER A 189 -62.46 14.68 -33.04
C SER A 189 -63.91 15.24 -32.86
N SER A 190 -64.11 16.30 -32.11
CA SER A 190 -65.39 16.98 -31.94
C SER A 190 -65.72 17.94 -33.09
N LEU A 191 -64.74 18.29 -33.95
CA LEU A 191 -64.96 19.13 -35.14
C LEU A 191 -65.22 18.29 -36.41
N LEU A 192 -64.94 16.99 -36.40
CA LEU A 192 -65.10 16.07 -37.51
C LEU A 192 -66.30 15.13 -37.35
N GLY A 193 -67.07 15.20 -36.28
CA GLY A 193 -68.31 14.50 -36.02
C GLY A 193 -69.47 15.51 -35.92
#